data_81b7f32f7450f21c630923b3c0ce392c
#
_entry.id   81b7f32f7450f21c630923b3c0ce392c
#
_cell.length_a   1.000
_cell.length_b   1.000
_cell.length_c   1.000
_cell.angle_alpha   90.00
_cell.angle_beta   90.00
_cell.angle_gamma   90.00
#
_symmetry.space_group_name_H-M   'P 1'
#
loop_
_entity.id
_entity.type
_entity.pdbx_description
1 polymer ?
#
loop_
_entity_poly.entity_id
_entity_poly.type
_entity_poly.pdbx_seq_one_letter_code
_entity_poly.pdbx_strand_id
1 'polypeptide(L)'
;MAVGVLMEFPGVTREQYEQLEQGLDLSGQPEGELIHLCGPTSDGGWRTVDVWESQEAFERFANELLIPQARAVGFPQPSKREFFEPFHAQAS
;
A
#
# COMPACT_ATOMS: atom_id res chain seq x y z
N MET A 1 -9.38 -15.44 3.98
CA MET A 1 -9.82 -14.48 4.99
C MET A 1 -9.20 -13.13 4.71
N ALA A 2 -9.98 -12.07 4.85
CA ALA A 2 -9.48 -10.73 4.59
C ALA A 2 -8.40 -10.36 5.58
N VAL A 3 -7.44 -9.55 5.12
CA VAL A 3 -6.34 -9.06 5.94
C VAL A 3 -6.18 -7.57 5.73
N GLY A 4 -5.96 -6.83 6.83
CA GLY A 4 -5.57 -5.44 6.76
C GLY A 4 -4.06 -5.33 6.68
N VAL A 5 -3.58 -4.36 5.91
CA VAL A 5 -2.14 -4.10 5.76
C VAL A 5 -1.90 -2.62 6.00
N LEU A 6 -1.16 -2.32 7.05
CA LEU A 6 -0.77 -0.95 7.36
C LEU A 6 0.72 -0.79 7.07
N MET A 7 1.07 0.25 6.31
CA MET A 7 2.47 0.58 6.06
C MET A 7 2.74 2.04 6.34
N GLU A 8 3.91 2.34 6.90
CA GLU A 8 4.34 3.70 7.18
C GLU A 8 5.67 3.98 6.51
N PHE A 9 5.75 5.17 5.91
CA PHE A 9 6.91 5.62 5.14
C PHE A 9 7.35 6.99 5.64
N PRO A 10 8.24 7.05 6.66
CA PRO A 10 8.70 8.33 7.17
C PRO A 10 9.37 9.16 6.08
N GLY A 11 9.07 10.46 6.05
CA GLY A 11 9.70 11.38 5.12
C GLY A 11 9.24 11.30 3.67
N VAL A 12 8.35 10.37 3.35
CA VAL A 12 7.83 10.26 1.99
C VAL A 12 6.80 11.34 1.74
N THR A 13 6.93 12.03 0.60
CA THR A 13 6.02 13.08 0.20
C THR A 13 4.93 12.55 -0.72
N ARG A 14 3.90 13.38 -0.90
CA ARG A 14 2.82 13.07 -1.83
C ARG A 14 3.36 12.85 -3.25
N GLU A 15 4.29 13.69 -3.67
CA GLU A 15 4.86 13.60 -5.00
C GLU A 15 5.60 12.29 -5.23
N GLN A 16 6.33 11.83 -4.22
CA GLN A 16 7.02 10.54 -4.30
C GLN A 16 6.02 9.40 -4.43
N TYR A 17 4.93 9.47 -3.66
CA TYR A 17 3.91 8.44 -3.72
C TYR A 17 3.20 8.43 -5.07
N GLU A 18 2.88 9.60 -5.61
CA GLU A 18 2.27 9.70 -6.93
C GLU A 18 3.18 9.13 -8.02
N GLN A 19 4.48 9.37 -7.91
CA GLN A 19 5.44 8.82 -8.85
C GLN A 19 5.45 7.29 -8.82
N LEU A 20 5.34 6.72 -7.62
CA LEU A 20 5.25 5.27 -7.46
C LEU A 20 3.98 4.74 -8.15
N GLU A 21 2.86 5.39 -7.89
CA GLU A 21 1.57 4.96 -8.45
C GLU A 21 1.55 5.00 -9.97
N GLN A 22 2.13 6.05 -10.55
CA GLN A 22 2.14 6.20 -12.00
C GLN A 22 2.83 5.04 -12.69
N GLY A 23 3.90 4.54 -12.10
CA GLY A 23 4.63 3.43 -12.68
C GLY A 23 3.94 2.09 -12.52
N LEU A 24 2.99 1.99 -11.61
CA LEU A 24 2.25 0.75 -11.44
C LEU A 24 1.19 0.56 -12.53
N ASP A 25 0.78 1.65 -13.18
CA ASP A 25 -0.15 1.62 -14.31
C ASP A 25 -1.38 0.74 -14.04
N LEU A 26 -1.99 0.95 -12.89
CA LEU A 26 -3.15 0.17 -12.51
C LEU A 26 -4.41 0.75 -13.12
N SER A 27 -5.08 -0.02 -13.95
CA SER A 27 -6.34 0.39 -14.57
C SER A 27 -7.51 0.05 -13.64
N GLY A 28 -7.36 0.40 -12.37
CA GLY A 28 -8.31 0.08 -11.33
C GLY A 28 -7.59 -0.55 -10.15
N GLN A 29 -8.35 -1.14 -9.25
CA GLN A 29 -7.76 -1.80 -8.08
C GLN A 29 -7.04 -3.08 -8.49
N PRO A 30 -5.89 -3.39 -7.86
CA PRO A 30 -5.24 -4.67 -8.07
C PRO A 30 -6.15 -5.83 -7.70
N GLU A 31 -5.94 -6.97 -8.35
CA GLU A 31 -6.71 -8.16 -8.04
C GLU A 31 -6.51 -8.55 -6.59
N GLY A 32 -7.62 -8.71 -5.87
CA GLY A 32 -7.60 -9.08 -4.45
C GLY A 32 -7.64 -7.91 -3.49
N GLU A 33 -7.44 -6.68 -3.96
CA GLU A 33 -7.55 -5.52 -3.09
C GLU A 33 -9.02 -5.10 -2.95
N LEU A 34 -9.47 -4.98 -1.71
CA LEU A 34 -10.86 -4.63 -1.41
C LEU A 34 -11.02 -3.15 -1.06
N ILE A 35 -10.10 -2.63 -0.28
CA ILE A 35 -10.13 -1.23 0.17
C ILE A 35 -8.70 -0.71 0.15
N HIS A 36 -8.54 0.54 -0.29
CA HIS A 36 -7.24 1.22 -0.26
C HIS A 36 -7.45 2.66 0.19
N LEU A 37 -6.68 3.06 1.18
CA LEU A 37 -6.64 4.47 1.57
C LEU A 37 -5.22 4.85 1.96
N CYS A 38 -4.88 6.11 1.77
CA CYS A 38 -3.54 6.58 2.07
C CYS A 38 -3.58 8.08 2.29
N GLY A 39 -2.52 8.60 2.89
CA GLY A 39 -2.41 10.02 3.11
C GLY A 39 -1.18 10.40 3.92
N PRO A 40 -0.92 11.70 4.04
CA PRO A 40 0.21 12.18 4.82
C PRO A 40 -0.03 12.00 6.32
N THR A 41 1.05 11.72 7.05
CA THR A 41 1.00 11.63 8.50
C THR A 41 1.37 12.98 9.11
N SER A 42 0.98 13.20 10.36
CA SER A 42 1.25 14.47 11.03
C SER A 42 2.73 14.73 11.27
N ASP A 43 3.55 13.70 11.22
CA ASP A 43 4.99 13.80 11.47
C ASP A 43 5.83 13.87 10.19
N GLY A 44 5.19 14.15 9.06
CA GLY A 44 5.93 14.40 7.82
C GLY A 44 6.21 13.16 6.98
N GLY A 45 5.39 12.14 7.09
CA GLY A 45 5.54 10.94 6.28
C GLY A 45 4.27 10.59 5.53
N TRP A 46 4.16 9.33 5.16
CA TRP A 46 3.04 8.80 4.39
C TRP A 46 2.58 7.47 4.98
N ARG A 47 1.27 7.25 4.97
CA ARG A 47 0.69 6.00 5.48
C ARG A 47 -0.27 5.42 4.47
N THR A 48 -0.21 4.10 4.29
CA THR A 48 -1.19 3.37 3.50
C THR A 48 -1.89 2.35 4.39
N VAL A 49 -3.17 2.18 4.16
CA VAL A 49 -3.96 1.15 4.85
C VAL A 49 -4.82 0.47 3.80
N ASP A 50 -4.62 -0.84 3.65
CA ASP A 50 -5.34 -1.62 2.65
C ASP A 50 -6.05 -2.79 3.30
N VAL A 51 -7.13 -3.24 2.67
CA VAL A 51 -7.73 -4.52 3.00
C VAL A 51 -7.67 -5.39 1.76
N TRP A 52 -7.14 -6.59 1.91
CA TRP A 52 -6.97 -7.57 0.82
C TRP A 52 -7.75 -8.83 1.14
N GLU A 53 -8.13 -9.56 0.10
CA GLU A 53 -8.83 -10.84 0.26
C GLU A 53 -8.03 -11.83 1.11
N SER A 54 -6.69 -11.78 1.00
CA SER A 54 -5.81 -12.65 1.75
C SER A 54 -4.42 -12.03 1.79
N GLN A 55 -3.59 -12.48 2.73
CA GLN A 55 -2.22 -12.06 2.80
C GLN A 55 -1.45 -12.49 1.54
N GLU A 56 -1.77 -13.65 1.00
CA GLU A 56 -1.13 -14.14 -0.23
C GLU A 56 -1.40 -13.22 -1.41
N ALA A 57 -2.63 -12.70 -1.53
CA ALA A 57 -2.97 -11.77 -2.61
C ALA A 57 -2.14 -10.49 -2.50
N PHE A 58 -1.98 -9.96 -1.28
CA PHE A 58 -1.14 -8.79 -1.07
C PHE A 58 0.32 -9.09 -1.42
N GLU A 59 0.84 -10.22 -0.94
CA GLU A 59 2.24 -10.57 -1.17
C GLU A 59 2.54 -10.77 -2.65
N ARG A 60 1.60 -11.34 -3.39
CA ARG A 60 1.74 -11.49 -4.83
C ARG A 60 1.85 -10.12 -5.50
N PHE A 61 0.95 -9.20 -5.17
CA PHE A 61 1.00 -7.85 -5.71
C PHE A 61 2.31 -7.16 -5.32
N ALA A 62 2.72 -7.28 -4.06
CA ALA A 62 3.93 -6.63 -3.60
C ALA A 62 5.16 -7.15 -4.33
N ASN A 63 5.27 -8.46 -4.47
CA ASN A 63 6.45 -9.07 -5.09
C ASN A 63 6.50 -8.87 -6.60
N GLU A 64 5.36 -8.92 -7.27
CA GLU A 64 5.33 -8.86 -8.73
C GLU A 64 5.30 -7.43 -9.26
N LEU A 65 4.68 -6.50 -8.55
CA LEU A 65 4.48 -5.14 -9.06
C LEU A 65 5.05 -4.06 -8.15
N LEU A 66 4.67 -4.05 -6.87
CA LEU A 66 4.98 -2.93 -5.99
C LEU A 66 6.47 -2.79 -5.72
N ILE A 67 7.13 -3.86 -5.29
CA ILE A 67 8.55 -3.81 -4.94
C ILE A 67 9.43 -3.49 -6.16
N PRO A 68 9.22 -4.11 -7.32
CA PRO A 68 10.01 -3.73 -8.50
C PRO A 68 9.85 -2.27 -8.88
N GLN A 69 8.63 -1.74 -8.83
CA GLN A 69 8.39 -0.34 -9.17
C GLN A 69 8.99 0.60 -8.12
N ALA A 70 8.86 0.25 -6.84
CA ALA A 70 9.46 1.04 -5.77
C ALA A 70 10.96 1.16 -5.95
N ARG A 71 11.63 0.06 -6.31
CA ARG A 71 13.06 0.09 -6.60
C ARG A 71 13.39 0.95 -7.79
N ALA A 72 12.56 0.89 -8.82
CA ALA A 72 12.79 1.65 -10.05
C ALA A 72 12.77 3.15 -9.83
N VAL A 73 11.91 3.63 -8.92
CA VAL A 73 11.78 5.07 -8.67
C VAL A 73 12.48 5.51 -7.37
N GLY A 74 13.17 4.60 -6.70
CA GLY A 74 13.87 4.95 -5.46
C GLY A 74 12.94 5.18 -4.27
N PHE A 75 11.76 4.57 -4.29
CA PHE A 75 10.82 4.69 -3.19
C PHE A 75 11.31 3.82 -2.01
N PRO A 76 11.36 4.36 -0.79
CA PRO A 76 11.94 3.63 0.34
C PRO A 76 11.06 2.48 0.82
N GLN A 77 11.68 1.54 1.52
CA GLN A 77 10.93 0.50 2.19
C GLN A 77 10.17 1.09 3.38
N PRO A 78 9.03 0.51 3.76
CA PRO A 78 8.31 1.01 4.92
C PRO A 78 9.10 0.78 6.21
N SER A 79 8.99 1.73 7.13
CA SER A 79 9.57 1.56 8.46
C SER A 79 8.71 0.61 9.30
N LYS A 80 7.45 0.48 8.93
CA LYS A 80 6.51 -0.39 9.61
C LYS A 80 5.58 -1.01 8.59
N ARG A 81 5.39 -2.31 8.67
CA ARG A 81 4.39 -3.03 7.90
C ARG A 81 3.71 -4.00 8.86
N GLU A 82 2.43 -3.81 9.04
CA GLU A 82 1.66 -4.59 10.00
C GLU A 82 0.47 -5.24 9.31
N PHE A 83 0.33 -6.54 9.51
CA PHE A 83 -0.86 -7.26 9.08
C PHE A 83 -1.79 -7.40 10.28
N PHE A 84 -3.07 -7.24 10.05
CA PHE A 84 -4.05 -7.40 11.12
C PHE A 84 -5.35 -7.94 10.54
N GLU A 85 -6.14 -8.57 11.40
CA GLU A 85 -7.45 -9.07 11.00
C GLU A 85 -8.46 -7.95 11.18
N PRO A 86 -9.10 -7.48 10.08
CA PRO A 86 -10.06 -6.37 10.22
C PRO A 86 -11.33 -6.86 10.92
N PHE A 87 -11.71 -6.17 11.97
CA PHE A 87 -12.98 -6.45 12.66
C PHE A 87 -14.15 -5.99 11.81
N HIS A 88 -14.02 -4.80 11.24
CA HIS A 88 -14.97 -4.29 10.25
C HIS A 88 -14.18 -3.81 9.02
N ALA A 89 -14.71 -4.10 7.84
CA ALA A 89 -14.14 -3.64 6.58
C ALA A 89 -15.32 -3.18 5.72
N GLN A 90 -15.70 -1.92 5.87
CA GLN A 90 -16.86 -1.36 5.19
C GLN A 90 -16.45 -0.16 4.34
N ALA A 91 -17.03 -0.07 3.16
CA ALA A 91 -16.94 1.12 2.33
C ALA A 91 -18.33 1.77 2.33
N SER A 92 -18.40 3.03 2.71
CA SER A 92 -19.67 3.76 2.74
C SER A 92 -19.98 4.38 1.39
#